data_4a24eccd794f2296392a925687a1bc33
#
_entry.id   4a24eccd794f2296392a925687a1bc33
#
_cell.length_a   1.000
_cell.length_b   1.000
_cell.length_c   1.000
_cell.angle_alpha   90.00
_cell.angle_beta   90.00
_cell.angle_gamma   90.00
#
_symmetry.space_group_name_H-M   'P 1'
#
loop_
_entity.id
_entity.type
_entity.pdbx_description
1 polymer ?
#
loop_
_entity_poly.entity_id
_entity_poly.type
_entity_poly.pdbx_seq_one_letter_code
_entity_poly.pdbx_strand_id
1 'polypeptide(L)'
;TLKSGDVILAEENIYGCTFRLFAQVFAKFGVEVSYVDFTDHSSLEKVAGHAPAVVWIESPTNPNLKIIDIAAVADAAHAAGAALVVDNTFASSYLQRPIELGADLSLISLTKYTNGHSDALVGSVCTNSDDWQEKLIFAQKALGLQPSPMDCWLTLRGLSLIHISEPTR
;
A
#
# COMPACT_ATOMS: atom_id res chain seq x y z
N THR A 1 6.57 -12.40 2.77
CA THR A 1 6.08 -12.31 4.16
C THR A 1 4.79 -13.10 4.38
N LEU A 2 3.89 -13.17 3.38
CA LEU A 2 2.71 -14.02 3.41
C LEU A 2 3.06 -15.49 3.12
N LYS A 3 2.32 -16.40 3.71
CA LYS A 3 2.42 -17.85 3.51
C LYS A 3 1.06 -18.43 3.13
N SER A 4 1.04 -19.67 2.67
CA SER A 4 -0.20 -20.39 2.40
C SER A 4 -1.06 -20.49 3.67
N GLY A 5 -2.35 -20.21 3.54
CA GLY A 5 -3.31 -20.11 4.63
C GLY A 5 -3.46 -18.73 5.27
N ASP A 6 -2.60 -17.77 4.93
CA ASP A 6 -2.79 -16.38 5.38
C ASP A 6 -3.96 -15.72 4.63
N VAL A 7 -4.63 -14.80 5.33
CA VAL A 7 -5.75 -14.02 4.79
C VAL A 7 -5.32 -12.58 4.57
N ILE A 8 -5.63 -12.05 3.39
CA ILE A 8 -5.63 -10.61 3.11
C ILE A 8 -7.07 -10.12 3.21
N LEU A 9 -7.34 -9.15 4.07
CA LEU A 9 -8.60 -8.44 4.09
C LEU A 9 -8.41 -7.11 3.36
N ALA A 10 -8.99 -6.97 2.18
CA ALA A 10 -8.77 -5.82 1.30
C ALA A 10 -10.02 -4.95 1.17
N GLU A 11 -9.79 -3.65 0.97
CA GLU A 11 -10.83 -2.74 0.49
C GLU A 11 -11.38 -3.25 -0.83
N GLU A 12 -12.70 -3.18 -1.03
CA GLU A 12 -13.36 -3.65 -2.26
C GLU A 12 -13.01 -2.83 -3.51
N ASN A 13 -12.73 -1.52 -3.30
CA ASN A 13 -12.39 -0.58 -4.36
C ASN A 13 -10.88 -0.33 -4.36
N ILE A 14 -10.11 -1.23 -4.96
CA ILE A 14 -8.65 -1.12 -5.10
C ILE A 14 -8.23 -1.12 -6.56
N TYR A 15 -7.01 -0.68 -6.81
CA TYR A 15 -6.40 -0.69 -8.14
C TYR A 15 -6.52 -2.07 -8.81
N GLY A 16 -7.00 -2.09 -10.06
CA GLY A 16 -7.31 -3.33 -10.77
C GLY A 16 -6.14 -4.29 -10.95
N CYS A 17 -4.87 -3.81 -10.95
CA CYS A 17 -3.72 -4.72 -10.97
C CYS A 17 -3.47 -5.35 -9.59
N THR A 18 -3.72 -4.63 -8.49
CA THR A 18 -3.67 -5.18 -7.14
C THR A 18 -4.73 -6.27 -6.97
N PHE A 19 -5.96 -6.00 -7.43
CA PHE A 19 -7.01 -7.01 -7.46
C PHE A 19 -6.58 -8.26 -8.24
N ARG A 20 -6.02 -8.09 -9.46
CA ARG A 20 -5.54 -9.22 -10.26
C ARG A 20 -4.39 -9.97 -9.60
N LEU A 21 -3.48 -9.27 -8.97
CA LEU A 21 -2.37 -9.88 -8.21
C LEU A 21 -2.92 -10.79 -7.11
N PHE A 22 -3.88 -10.30 -6.33
CA PHE A 22 -4.49 -11.06 -5.25
C PHE A 22 -5.27 -12.25 -5.78
N ALA A 23 -6.21 -12.03 -6.71
CA ALA A 23 -7.14 -13.05 -7.19
C ALA A 23 -6.49 -14.10 -8.12
N GLN A 24 -5.44 -13.72 -8.89
CA GLN A 24 -4.90 -14.60 -9.93
C GLN A 24 -3.49 -15.11 -9.64
N VAL A 25 -2.76 -14.48 -8.74
CA VAL A 25 -1.41 -14.89 -8.37
C VAL A 25 -1.39 -15.43 -6.95
N PHE A 26 -1.71 -14.63 -5.96
CA PHE A 26 -1.60 -15.03 -4.55
C PHE A 26 -2.54 -16.17 -4.19
N ALA A 27 -3.76 -16.20 -4.74
CA ALA A 27 -4.67 -17.31 -4.56
C ALA A 27 -4.08 -18.67 -4.98
N LYS A 28 -3.21 -18.71 -6.01
CA LYS A 28 -2.52 -19.93 -6.45
C LYS A 28 -1.49 -20.43 -5.45
N PHE A 29 -1.01 -19.57 -4.57
CA PHE A 29 -0.07 -19.89 -3.50
C PHE A 29 -0.78 -20.12 -2.15
N GLY A 30 -2.12 -20.25 -2.17
CA GLY A 30 -2.91 -20.56 -0.98
C GLY A 30 -3.12 -19.35 -0.05
N VAL A 31 -2.94 -18.13 -0.54
CA VAL A 31 -3.33 -16.92 0.20
C VAL A 31 -4.80 -16.64 -0.09
N GLU A 32 -5.60 -16.51 0.95
CA GLU A 32 -7.00 -16.18 0.84
C GLU A 32 -7.19 -14.66 0.81
N VAL A 33 -8.18 -14.18 0.06
CA VAL A 33 -8.48 -12.74 -0.02
C VAL A 33 -9.97 -12.52 0.18
N SER A 34 -10.30 -11.69 1.15
CA SER A 34 -11.65 -11.20 1.42
C SER A 34 -11.72 -9.70 1.14
N TYR A 35 -12.86 -9.24 0.63
CA TYR A 35 -13.07 -7.84 0.31
C TYR A 35 -14.19 -7.26 1.16
N VAL A 36 -13.99 -6.04 1.68
CA VAL A 36 -14.97 -5.30 2.48
C VAL A 36 -14.94 -3.82 2.11
N ASP A 37 -16.04 -3.12 2.31
CA ASP A 37 -16.09 -1.65 2.18
C ASP A 37 -15.65 -1.03 3.51
N PHE A 38 -14.41 -0.53 3.59
CA PHE A 38 -13.88 0.15 4.76
C PHE A 38 -14.37 1.60 4.93
N THR A 39 -15.16 2.11 4.00
CA THR A 39 -15.87 3.39 4.21
C THR A 39 -17.10 3.22 5.10
N ASP A 40 -17.59 1.99 5.26
CA ASP A 40 -18.59 1.63 6.25
C ASP A 40 -17.89 1.23 7.57
N HIS A 41 -18.04 2.08 8.60
CA HIS A 41 -17.47 1.82 9.92
C HIS A 41 -17.92 0.49 10.55
N SER A 42 -19.09 -0.06 10.15
CA SER A 42 -19.52 -1.39 10.60
C SER A 42 -18.60 -2.52 10.15
N SER A 43 -17.83 -2.31 9.09
CA SER A 43 -16.84 -3.25 8.60
C SER A 43 -15.63 -3.40 9.53
N LEU A 44 -15.32 -2.37 10.34
CA LEU A 44 -14.21 -2.41 11.30
C LEU A 44 -14.45 -3.47 12.38
N GLU A 45 -15.69 -3.63 12.83
CA GLU A 45 -16.08 -4.64 13.83
C GLU A 45 -15.89 -6.08 13.31
N LYS A 46 -15.88 -6.26 11.99
CA LYS A 46 -15.76 -7.57 11.34
C LYS A 46 -14.32 -7.99 11.08
N VAL A 47 -13.36 -7.07 11.18
CA VAL A 47 -11.93 -7.35 10.85
C VAL A 47 -11.42 -8.57 11.61
N ALA A 48 -11.63 -8.63 12.91
CA ALA A 48 -11.19 -9.75 13.74
C ALA A 48 -11.79 -11.10 13.32
N GLY A 49 -13.03 -11.10 12.82
CA GLY A 49 -13.72 -12.31 12.34
C GLY A 49 -13.08 -12.94 11.11
N HIS A 50 -12.32 -12.16 10.33
CA HIS A 50 -11.57 -12.65 9.17
C HIS A 50 -10.18 -13.19 9.54
N ALA A 51 -9.69 -12.95 10.77
CA ALA A 51 -8.34 -13.31 11.22
C ALA A 51 -7.24 -12.98 10.19
N PRO A 52 -7.19 -11.73 9.66
CA PRO A 52 -6.27 -11.39 8.59
C PRO A 52 -4.83 -11.35 9.07
N ALA A 53 -3.89 -11.73 8.20
CA ALA A 53 -2.47 -11.44 8.38
C ALA A 53 -2.15 -10.01 7.92
N VAL A 54 -2.88 -9.53 6.91
CA VAL A 54 -2.74 -8.19 6.33
C VAL A 54 -4.12 -7.59 6.07
N VAL A 55 -4.30 -6.34 6.48
CA VAL A 55 -5.37 -5.46 5.99
C VAL A 55 -4.78 -4.56 4.91
N TRP A 56 -5.42 -4.51 3.74
CA TRP A 56 -4.97 -3.73 2.60
C TRP A 56 -6.02 -2.71 2.22
N ILE A 57 -5.67 -1.43 2.28
CA ILE A 57 -6.55 -0.36 1.83
C ILE A 57 -5.85 0.56 0.82
N GLU A 58 -6.64 1.25 0.04
CA GLU A 58 -6.25 2.35 -0.82
C GLU A 58 -7.11 3.56 -0.47
N SER A 59 -6.49 4.69 -0.13
CA SER A 59 -7.24 5.91 0.23
C SER A 59 -6.51 7.14 -0.33
N PRO A 60 -7.16 7.92 -1.23
CA PRO A 60 -8.46 7.68 -1.89
C PRO A 60 -8.49 6.39 -2.72
N THR A 61 -9.64 5.72 -2.79
CA THR A 61 -9.79 4.44 -3.51
C THR A 61 -9.75 4.63 -5.04
N ASN A 62 -9.34 3.59 -5.77
CA ASN A 62 -9.34 3.58 -7.22
C ASN A 62 -10.40 2.57 -7.76
N PRO A 63 -11.41 3.00 -8.55
CA PRO A 63 -11.52 4.32 -9.19
C PRO A 63 -12.44 5.32 -8.47
N ASN A 64 -13.10 4.93 -7.39
CA ASN A 64 -14.25 5.66 -6.86
C ASN A 64 -13.90 6.86 -5.97
N LEU A 65 -12.60 7.06 -5.65
CA LEU A 65 -12.09 8.17 -4.82
C LEU A 65 -12.75 8.26 -3.44
N LYS A 66 -13.22 7.14 -2.90
CA LYS A 66 -13.73 7.08 -1.53
C LYS A 66 -12.58 7.33 -0.55
N ILE A 67 -12.87 8.01 0.55
CA ILE A 67 -11.90 8.28 1.61
C ILE A 67 -12.16 7.31 2.77
N ILE A 68 -11.10 6.69 3.24
CA ILE A 68 -11.12 5.73 4.35
C ILE A 68 -10.40 6.36 5.54
N ASP A 69 -10.95 6.18 6.73
CA ASP A 69 -10.30 6.58 7.98
C ASP A 69 -9.18 5.59 8.31
N ILE A 70 -7.95 5.96 7.92
CA ILE A 70 -6.77 5.11 8.08
C ILE A 70 -6.52 4.77 9.55
N ALA A 71 -6.71 5.73 10.47
CA ALA A 71 -6.45 5.52 11.89
C ALA A 71 -7.43 4.49 12.48
N ALA A 72 -8.71 4.61 12.15
CA ALA A 72 -9.71 3.64 12.60
C ALA A 72 -9.46 2.23 12.05
N VAL A 73 -9.01 2.13 10.78
CA VAL A 73 -8.64 0.82 10.19
C VAL A 73 -7.36 0.27 10.83
N ALA A 74 -6.38 1.13 11.16
CA ALA A 74 -5.16 0.71 11.84
C ALA A 74 -5.47 0.11 13.22
N ASP A 75 -6.31 0.77 14.02
CA ASP A 75 -6.74 0.28 15.32
C ASP A 75 -7.41 -1.10 15.20
N ALA A 76 -8.33 -1.26 14.24
CA ALA A 76 -9.04 -2.52 14.02
C ALA A 76 -8.09 -3.64 13.51
N ALA A 77 -7.16 -3.32 12.62
CA ALA A 77 -6.16 -4.27 12.11
C ALA A 77 -5.24 -4.74 13.22
N HIS A 78 -4.69 -3.82 14.01
CA HIS A 78 -3.79 -4.15 15.12
C HIS A 78 -4.49 -4.93 16.23
N ALA A 79 -5.74 -4.60 16.54
CA ALA A 79 -6.55 -5.38 17.48
C ALA A 79 -6.75 -6.83 17.03
N ALA A 80 -6.77 -7.08 15.72
CA ALA A 80 -6.84 -8.41 15.11
C ALA A 80 -5.46 -9.08 14.92
N GLY A 81 -4.36 -8.40 15.28
CA GLY A 81 -2.98 -8.89 15.07
C GLY A 81 -2.50 -8.81 13.63
N ALA A 82 -3.18 -8.07 12.78
CA ALA A 82 -2.85 -7.86 11.38
C ALA A 82 -1.97 -6.63 11.16
N ALA A 83 -1.17 -6.64 10.09
CA ALA A 83 -0.49 -5.44 9.62
C ALA A 83 -1.38 -4.65 8.66
N LEU A 84 -1.38 -3.32 8.78
CA LEU A 84 -2.06 -2.42 7.86
C LEU A 84 -1.12 -1.95 6.75
N VAL A 85 -1.50 -2.21 5.51
CA VAL A 85 -0.85 -1.70 4.29
C VAL A 85 -1.76 -0.68 3.63
N VAL A 86 -1.24 0.51 3.36
CA VAL A 86 -1.97 1.59 2.69
C VAL A 86 -1.31 1.92 1.36
N ASP A 87 -2.03 1.76 0.26
CA ASP A 87 -1.66 2.33 -1.02
C ASP A 87 -2.01 3.83 -1.02
N ASN A 88 -0.97 4.65 -0.94
CA ASN A 88 -1.05 6.11 -0.84
C ASN A 88 -0.79 6.82 -2.17
N THR A 89 -0.90 6.11 -3.28
CA THR A 89 -0.52 6.63 -4.59
C THR A 89 -1.29 7.89 -4.98
N PHE A 90 -2.61 7.93 -4.73
CA PHE A 90 -3.45 9.07 -5.13
C PHE A 90 -3.24 10.32 -4.27
N ALA A 91 -3.13 10.16 -2.96
CA ALA A 91 -2.91 11.28 -2.06
C ALA A 91 -1.47 11.79 -2.10
N SER A 92 -0.50 10.91 -2.35
CA SER A 92 0.93 11.15 -2.20
C SER A 92 1.34 11.44 -0.75
N SER A 93 2.64 11.44 -0.48
CA SER A 93 3.17 11.78 0.85
C SER A 93 3.00 13.25 1.24
N TYR A 94 2.63 14.10 0.29
CA TYR A 94 2.36 15.52 0.54
C TYR A 94 1.02 15.73 1.25
N LEU A 95 -0.05 15.07 0.78
CA LEU A 95 -1.39 15.25 1.32
C LEU A 95 -1.71 14.28 2.46
N GLN A 96 -1.12 13.09 2.47
CA GLN A 96 -1.45 12.03 3.41
C GLN A 96 -0.21 11.24 3.80
N ARG A 97 -0.04 10.97 5.09
CA ARG A 97 1.09 10.23 5.66
C ARG A 97 0.60 9.03 6.45
N PRO A 98 0.34 7.89 5.79
CA PRO A 98 -0.29 6.73 6.42
C PRO A 98 0.45 6.21 7.65
N ILE A 99 1.77 6.25 7.68
CA ILE A 99 2.58 5.79 8.82
C ILE A 99 2.28 6.64 10.08
N GLU A 100 2.09 7.94 9.93
CA GLU A 100 1.73 8.83 11.05
C GLU A 100 0.29 8.59 11.53
N LEU A 101 -0.54 7.95 10.70
CA LEU A 101 -1.92 7.56 10.99
C LEU A 101 -2.04 6.10 11.46
N GLY A 102 -0.93 5.43 11.75
CA GLY A 102 -0.91 4.08 12.31
C GLY A 102 -0.70 2.95 11.31
N ALA A 103 -0.53 3.21 10.00
CA ALA A 103 -0.21 2.15 9.06
C ALA A 103 1.20 1.57 9.31
N ASP A 104 1.36 0.25 9.15
CA ASP A 104 2.67 -0.42 9.23
C ASP A 104 3.49 -0.20 7.97
N LEU A 105 2.81 -0.15 6.83
CA LEU A 105 3.41 -0.02 5.51
C LEU A 105 2.64 1.01 4.68
N SER A 106 3.37 1.96 4.10
CA SER A 106 2.85 2.89 3.10
C SER A 106 3.46 2.58 1.75
N LEU A 107 2.62 2.23 0.78
CA LEU A 107 3.00 1.96 -0.59
C LEU A 107 2.66 3.15 -1.48
N ILE A 108 3.54 3.47 -2.41
CA ILE A 108 3.32 4.51 -3.43
C ILE A 108 3.84 4.01 -4.77
N SER A 109 3.01 4.10 -5.80
CA SER A 109 3.49 4.00 -7.18
C SER A 109 4.21 5.29 -7.57
N LEU A 110 5.54 5.29 -7.48
CA LEU A 110 6.37 6.42 -7.89
C LEU A 110 6.22 6.74 -9.39
N THR A 111 5.77 5.78 -10.18
CA THR A 111 5.39 5.91 -11.59
C THR A 111 4.40 7.06 -11.84
N LYS A 112 3.57 7.39 -10.84
CA LYS A 112 2.49 8.37 -10.95
C LYS A 112 2.97 9.77 -10.58
N TYR A 113 2.37 10.40 -9.58
CA TYR A 113 2.61 11.81 -9.26
C TYR A 113 4.06 12.12 -8.86
N THR A 114 4.71 11.20 -8.14
CA THR A 114 6.08 11.42 -7.65
C THR A 114 7.09 11.58 -8.79
N ASN A 115 7.01 10.73 -9.82
CA ASN A 115 7.80 10.92 -11.04
C ASN A 115 7.20 12.00 -11.95
N GLY A 116 5.87 12.00 -12.15
CA GLY A 116 5.12 13.02 -12.87
C GLY A 116 5.31 13.08 -14.39
N HIS A 117 6.16 12.21 -14.97
CA HIS A 117 6.56 12.31 -16.38
C HIS A 117 6.16 11.09 -17.23
N SER A 118 5.56 10.06 -16.65
CA SER A 118 5.16 8.83 -17.36
C SER A 118 6.30 8.10 -18.09
N ASP A 119 7.53 8.26 -17.63
CA ASP A 119 8.76 7.73 -18.26
C ASP A 119 9.56 6.79 -17.35
N ALA A 120 9.03 6.42 -16.18
CA ALA A 120 9.61 5.44 -15.26
C ALA A 120 8.54 4.54 -14.66
N LEU A 121 8.90 3.30 -14.34
CA LEU A 121 8.03 2.33 -13.70
C LEU A 121 8.64 1.88 -12.38
N VAL A 122 8.27 2.53 -11.28
CA VAL A 122 8.85 2.33 -9.95
C VAL A 122 7.78 2.35 -8.87
N GLY A 123 7.97 1.52 -7.84
CA GLY A 123 7.20 1.57 -6.61
C GLY A 123 8.11 1.77 -5.41
N SER A 124 7.57 2.29 -4.33
CA SER A 124 8.22 2.31 -3.03
C SER A 124 7.30 1.81 -1.94
N VAL A 125 7.90 1.23 -0.91
CA VAL A 125 7.22 0.87 0.34
C VAL A 125 8.02 1.49 1.48
N CYS A 126 7.34 2.22 2.34
CA CYS A 126 7.91 2.87 3.52
C CYS A 126 7.38 2.21 4.79
N THR A 127 8.22 2.12 5.81
CA THR A 127 7.87 1.64 7.15
C THR A 127 8.78 2.27 8.19
N ASN A 128 8.31 2.37 9.45
CA ASN A 128 9.11 2.74 10.61
C ASN A 128 9.52 1.52 11.46
N SER A 129 9.16 0.30 11.03
CA SER A 129 9.47 -0.94 11.74
C SER A 129 10.73 -1.60 11.17
N ASP A 130 11.72 -1.85 12.02
CA ASP A 130 12.94 -2.57 11.64
C ASP A 130 12.62 -3.99 11.13
N ASP A 131 11.67 -4.68 11.77
CA ASP A 131 11.24 -6.03 11.37
C ASP A 131 10.63 -6.04 9.96
N TRP A 132 9.77 -5.06 9.65
CA TRP A 132 9.24 -4.91 8.30
C TRP A 132 10.32 -4.51 7.30
N GLN A 133 11.25 -3.65 7.68
CA GLN A 133 12.37 -3.25 6.82
C GLN A 133 13.22 -4.48 6.43
N GLU A 134 13.58 -5.32 7.39
CA GLU A 134 14.35 -6.55 7.12
C GLU A 134 13.60 -7.49 6.16
N LYS A 135 12.31 -7.72 6.39
CA LYS A 135 11.46 -8.55 5.53
C LYS A 135 11.36 -8.00 4.10
N LEU A 136 11.21 -6.68 3.96
CA LEU A 136 11.12 -6.03 2.65
C LEU A 136 12.45 -6.10 1.89
N ILE A 137 13.58 -5.84 2.56
CA ILE A 137 14.92 -5.96 1.97
C ILE A 137 15.20 -7.40 1.53
N PHE A 138 14.82 -8.37 2.36
CA PHE A 138 14.96 -9.78 2.00
C PHE A 138 14.14 -10.11 0.74
N ALA A 139 12.85 -9.72 0.72
CA ALA A 139 11.97 -9.97 -0.43
C ALA A 139 12.50 -9.29 -1.71
N GLN A 140 12.95 -8.03 -1.60
CA GLN A 140 13.54 -7.31 -2.72
C GLN A 140 14.74 -8.05 -3.33
N LYS A 141 15.65 -8.52 -2.49
CA LYS A 141 16.83 -9.26 -2.94
C LYS A 141 16.48 -10.65 -3.49
N ALA A 142 15.63 -11.39 -2.79
CA ALA A 142 15.29 -12.76 -3.14
C ALA A 142 14.47 -12.85 -4.45
N LEU A 143 13.62 -11.87 -4.71
CA LEU A 143 12.75 -11.84 -5.89
C LEU A 143 13.31 -10.98 -7.03
N GLY A 144 14.41 -10.25 -6.80
CA GLY A 144 14.99 -9.37 -7.80
C GLY A 144 14.12 -8.14 -8.10
N LEU A 145 13.33 -7.67 -7.13
CA LEU A 145 12.42 -6.54 -7.28
C LEU A 145 13.18 -5.20 -7.15
N GLN A 146 14.08 -4.96 -8.06
CA GLN A 146 14.88 -3.73 -8.06
C GLN A 146 14.58 -2.92 -9.32
N PRO A 147 14.31 -1.60 -9.18
CA PRO A 147 14.18 -0.74 -10.34
C PRO A 147 15.53 -0.60 -11.06
N SER A 148 15.49 -0.30 -12.35
CA SER A 148 16.71 -0.02 -13.09
C SER A 148 17.38 1.28 -12.60
N PRO A 149 18.70 1.42 -12.75
CA PRO A 149 19.37 2.70 -12.42
C PRO A 149 18.77 3.89 -13.17
N MET A 150 18.31 3.68 -14.41
CA MET A 150 17.68 4.73 -15.22
C MET A 150 16.32 5.15 -14.62
N ASP A 151 15.49 4.19 -14.23
CA ASP A 151 14.21 4.49 -13.57
C ASP A 151 14.42 5.24 -12.25
N CYS A 152 15.44 4.86 -11.48
CA CYS A 152 15.80 5.57 -10.24
C CYS A 152 16.19 7.02 -10.53
N TRP A 153 17.02 7.24 -11.56
CA TRP A 153 17.46 8.58 -11.94
C TRP A 153 16.30 9.46 -12.42
N LEU A 154 15.42 8.92 -13.27
CA LEU A 154 14.23 9.62 -13.74
C LEU A 154 13.29 9.97 -12.58
N THR A 155 13.09 9.05 -11.65
CA THR A 155 12.26 9.27 -10.46
C THR A 155 12.85 10.35 -9.55
N LEU A 156 14.17 10.38 -9.34
CA LEU A 156 14.85 11.43 -8.58
C LEU A 156 14.68 12.80 -9.26
N ARG A 157 14.76 12.86 -10.57
CA ARG A 157 14.46 14.09 -11.33
C ARG A 157 13.03 14.59 -11.06
N GLY A 158 12.03 13.68 -11.15
CA GLY A 158 10.63 14.01 -10.89
C GLY A 158 10.42 14.49 -9.46
N LEU A 159 10.96 13.79 -8.49
CA LEU A 159 10.88 14.14 -7.07
C LEU A 159 11.54 15.51 -6.77
N SER A 160 12.67 15.81 -7.41
CA SER A 160 13.34 17.10 -7.25
C SER A 160 12.47 18.25 -7.75
N LEU A 161 11.75 18.07 -8.86
CA LEU A 161 10.86 19.09 -9.41
C LEU A 161 9.65 19.35 -8.49
N ILE A 162 9.08 18.36 -7.87
CA ILE A 162 8.00 18.52 -6.89
C ILE A 162 8.48 19.37 -5.70
N HIS A 163 9.69 19.14 -5.20
CA HIS A 163 10.24 19.90 -4.07
C HIS A 163 10.70 21.32 -4.45
N ILE A 164 11.07 21.55 -5.69
CA ILE A 164 11.60 22.86 -6.15
C ILE A 164 10.49 23.76 -6.69
N SER A 165 9.50 23.21 -7.40
CA SER A 165 8.48 24.00 -8.09
C SER A 165 7.22 24.27 -7.29
N GLU A 166 6.94 23.52 -6.23
CA GLU A 166 5.71 23.64 -5.44
C GLU A 166 5.85 24.32 -4.05
N PRO A 167 7.03 24.68 -3.52
CA PRO A 167 7.09 25.35 -2.21
C PRO A 167 6.60 26.81 -2.23
N THR A 168 6.16 27.32 -3.37
CA THR A 168 5.75 28.74 -3.54
C THR A 168 4.29 28.93 -3.96
N ARG A 169 3.45 27.92 -3.86
CA ARG A 169 2.01 28.03 -4.12
C ARG A 169 1.16 27.74 -2.91
#